data_bd939786918d8444c622818ff16d817c
#
_entry.id   bd939786918d8444c622818ff16d817c
#
_cell.length_a   1.000
_cell.length_b   1.000
_cell.length_c   1.000
_cell.angle_alpha   90.00
_cell.angle_beta   90.00
_cell.angle_gamma   90.00
#
_symmetry.space_group_name_H-M   'P 1'
#
loop_
_entity.id
_entity.type
_entity.pdbx_description
1 polymer ?
#
loop_
_entity_poly.entity_id
_entity_poly.type
_entity_poly.pdbx_seq_one_letter_code
_entity_poly.pdbx_strand_id
1 'polypeptide(L)'
;MTDPVATETTVREAGAGDVEGVATAVESLLVELGGRMPARAEMEAEVKALLDDPQGGSVLIAEAEGGVVGVLTASWQRAIHVPGVYATIQDLWVDAAWRSHGVGAELVEAIASQAQARGVSRLEVGLPRETFAAIASTQSFYERNGFEHLGPRMRRLLDGS
;
A
#
# COMPACT_ATOMS: atom_id res chain seq x y z
N MET A 1 10.04 33.67 -16.39
CA MET A 1 10.31 32.37 -15.83
C MET A 1 9.02 31.88 -15.21
N THR A 2 8.32 31.00 -15.87
CA THR A 2 7.12 30.37 -15.32
C THR A 2 7.59 29.31 -14.32
N ASP A 3 7.17 29.44 -13.05
CA ASP A 3 7.32 28.35 -12.09
C ASP A 3 6.70 27.09 -12.71
N PRO A 4 7.39 25.93 -12.60
CA PRO A 4 6.75 24.70 -13.03
C PRO A 4 5.48 24.54 -12.21
N VAL A 5 4.33 24.47 -12.89
CA VAL A 5 3.06 24.14 -12.25
C VAL A 5 3.31 22.83 -11.54
N ALA A 6 3.30 22.85 -10.20
CA ALA A 6 3.40 21.64 -9.41
C ALA A 6 2.26 20.73 -9.88
N THR A 7 2.59 19.60 -10.49
CA THR A 7 1.59 18.64 -10.95
C THR A 7 0.94 18.05 -9.72
N GLU A 8 -0.32 18.39 -9.49
CA GLU A 8 -1.07 17.94 -8.33
C GLU A 8 -1.36 16.44 -8.43
N THR A 9 -1.17 15.73 -7.34
CA THR A 9 -1.65 14.37 -7.16
C THR A 9 -2.95 14.39 -6.39
N THR A 10 -3.87 13.48 -6.74
CA THR A 10 -5.11 13.25 -6.00
C THR A 10 -5.17 11.80 -5.55
N VAL A 11 -5.58 11.58 -4.29
CA VAL A 11 -5.79 10.24 -3.74
C VAL A 11 -7.28 9.96 -3.68
N ARG A 12 -7.69 8.80 -4.16
CA ARG A 12 -9.08 8.33 -4.14
C ARG A 12 -9.17 6.83 -3.87
N GLU A 13 -10.34 6.37 -3.50
CA GLU A 13 -10.62 4.93 -3.45
C GLU A 13 -10.67 4.36 -4.87
N ALA A 14 -10.14 3.14 -5.04
CA ALA A 14 -10.24 2.41 -6.29
C ALA A 14 -11.67 1.95 -6.55
N GLY A 15 -12.04 1.90 -7.82
CA GLY A 15 -13.31 1.35 -8.29
C GLY A 15 -13.12 0.21 -9.28
N ALA A 16 -14.22 -0.31 -9.82
CA ALA A 16 -14.21 -1.46 -10.73
C ALA A 16 -13.35 -1.25 -11.99
N GLY A 17 -13.19 -0.01 -12.43
CA GLY A 17 -12.35 0.34 -13.58
C GLY A 17 -10.85 0.35 -13.30
N ASP A 18 -10.44 0.18 -12.04
CA ASP A 18 -9.05 0.31 -11.62
C ASP A 18 -8.32 -1.01 -11.43
N VAL A 19 -8.99 -2.14 -11.64
CA VAL A 19 -8.45 -3.49 -11.38
C VAL A 19 -7.12 -3.72 -12.09
N GLU A 20 -7.03 -3.41 -13.38
CA GLU A 20 -5.80 -3.57 -14.16
C GLU A 20 -4.68 -2.65 -13.66
N GLY A 21 -4.99 -1.39 -13.40
CA GLY A 21 -4.02 -0.42 -12.89
C GLY A 21 -3.44 -0.80 -11.53
N VAL A 22 -4.27 -1.27 -10.61
CA VAL A 22 -3.84 -1.76 -9.30
C VAL A 22 -2.98 -3.00 -9.43
N ALA A 23 -3.40 -3.99 -10.24
CA ALA A 23 -2.62 -5.20 -10.47
C ALA A 23 -1.26 -4.88 -11.09
N THR A 24 -1.19 -3.98 -12.05
CA THR A 24 0.07 -3.52 -12.65
C THR A 24 0.99 -2.87 -11.62
N ALA A 25 0.45 -2.05 -10.73
CA ALA A 25 1.22 -1.41 -9.66
C ALA A 25 1.82 -2.44 -8.69
N VAL A 26 1.03 -3.41 -8.25
CA VAL A 26 1.50 -4.47 -7.34
C VAL A 26 2.52 -5.37 -8.04
N GLU A 27 2.32 -5.68 -9.32
CA GLU A 27 3.29 -6.40 -10.13
C GLU A 27 4.64 -5.68 -10.18
N SER A 28 4.63 -4.37 -10.41
CA SER A 28 5.83 -3.53 -10.39
C SER A 28 6.52 -3.54 -9.02
N LEU A 29 5.74 -3.50 -7.94
CA LEU A 29 6.25 -3.60 -6.58
C LEU A 29 6.94 -4.95 -6.34
N LEU A 30 6.34 -6.05 -6.76
CA LEU A 30 6.90 -7.39 -6.60
C LEU A 30 8.19 -7.58 -7.41
N VAL A 31 8.28 -6.99 -8.59
CA VAL A 31 9.54 -6.96 -9.37
C VAL A 31 10.65 -6.27 -8.56
N GLU A 32 10.37 -5.13 -7.96
CA GLU A 32 11.35 -4.41 -7.13
C GLU A 32 11.74 -5.20 -5.88
N LEU A 33 10.80 -5.85 -5.22
CA LEU A 33 11.05 -6.63 -4.01
C LEU A 33 11.74 -7.98 -4.27
N GLY A 34 11.70 -8.48 -5.50
CA GLY A 34 12.30 -9.75 -5.87
C GLY A 34 11.57 -10.98 -5.34
N GLY A 35 10.29 -10.86 -5.04
CA GLY A 35 9.46 -11.96 -4.56
C GLY A 35 8.89 -12.83 -5.69
N ARG A 36 8.17 -13.89 -5.30
CA ARG A 36 7.42 -14.72 -6.24
C ARG A 36 6.27 -13.91 -6.84
N MET A 37 6.14 -13.95 -8.16
CA MET A 37 5.09 -13.27 -8.90
C MET A 37 3.88 -14.20 -9.05
N PRO A 38 2.70 -13.89 -8.48
CA PRO A 38 1.47 -14.61 -8.80
C PRO A 38 1.08 -14.42 -10.26
N ALA A 39 0.22 -15.29 -10.78
CA ALA A 39 -0.33 -15.11 -12.11
C ALA A 39 -1.17 -13.83 -12.16
N ARG A 40 -1.09 -13.11 -13.28
CA ARG A 40 -1.82 -11.84 -13.45
C ARG A 40 -3.33 -11.97 -13.17
N ALA A 41 -3.94 -13.05 -13.64
CA ALA A 41 -5.36 -13.32 -13.43
C ALA A 41 -5.70 -13.50 -11.94
N GLU A 42 -4.82 -14.13 -11.17
CA GLU A 42 -4.97 -14.29 -9.73
C GLU A 42 -4.89 -12.94 -9.01
N MET A 43 -3.95 -12.09 -9.41
CA MET A 43 -3.80 -10.75 -8.84
C MET A 43 -5.03 -9.89 -9.11
N GLU A 44 -5.54 -9.90 -10.33
CA GLU A 44 -6.76 -9.16 -10.69
C GLU A 44 -7.98 -9.69 -9.93
N ALA A 45 -8.09 -11.00 -9.73
CA ALA A 45 -9.17 -11.60 -8.93
C ALA A 45 -9.12 -11.12 -7.47
N GLU A 46 -7.91 -11.02 -6.88
CA GLU A 46 -7.75 -10.50 -5.52
C GLU A 46 -8.07 -9.01 -5.41
N VAL A 47 -7.72 -8.21 -6.42
CA VAL A 47 -8.14 -6.80 -6.45
C VAL A 47 -9.66 -6.69 -6.44
N LYS A 48 -10.35 -7.48 -7.27
CA LYS A 48 -11.82 -7.52 -7.31
C LYS A 48 -12.41 -7.93 -5.96
N ALA A 49 -11.82 -8.96 -5.33
CA ALA A 49 -12.27 -9.43 -4.01
C ALA A 49 -12.14 -8.35 -2.94
N LEU A 50 -11.04 -7.59 -2.93
CA LEU A 50 -10.86 -6.45 -2.03
C LEU A 50 -11.88 -5.34 -2.29
N LEU A 51 -12.14 -5.01 -3.55
CA LEU A 51 -13.11 -3.98 -3.91
C LEU A 51 -14.54 -4.37 -3.53
N ASP A 52 -14.87 -5.66 -3.59
CA ASP A 52 -16.19 -6.19 -3.25
C ASP A 52 -16.41 -6.36 -1.74
N ASP A 53 -15.35 -6.25 -0.93
CA ASP A 53 -15.42 -6.41 0.53
C ASP A 53 -14.82 -5.21 1.28
N PRO A 54 -15.58 -4.11 1.39
CA PRO A 54 -15.13 -2.93 2.15
C PRO A 54 -14.87 -3.19 3.64
N GLN A 55 -15.41 -4.28 4.18
CA GLN A 55 -15.15 -4.68 5.57
C GLN A 55 -13.83 -5.47 5.71
N GLY A 56 -13.31 -6.00 4.63
CA GLY A 56 -12.06 -6.76 4.62
C GLY A 56 -10.83 -5.90 4.33
N GLY A 57 -10.99 -4.82 3.58
CA GLY A 57 -9.85 -3.98 3.21
C GLY A 57 -10.22 -2.72 2.44
N SER A 58 -9.18 -2.02 2.00
CA SER A 58 -9.29 -0.79 1.22
C SER A 58 -8.19 -0.75 0.16
N VAL A 59 -8.52 -0.19 -1.00
CA VAL A 59 -7.55 0.06 -2.08
C VAL A 59 -7.61 1.53 -2.43
N LEU A 60 -6.47 2.21 -2.32
CA LEU A 60 -6.32 3.63 -2.64
C LEU A 60 -5.42 3.81 -3.86
N ILE A 61 -5.76 4.79 -4.67
CA ILE A 61 -5.00 5.18 -5.85
C ILE A 61 -4.60 6.64 -5.74
N ALA A 62 -3.34 6.92 -6.05
CA ALA A 62 -2.86 8.26 -6.33
C ALA A 62 -2.80 8.47 -7.84
N GLU A 63 -3.39 9.51 -8.32
CA GLU A 63 -3.42 9.89 -9.73
C GLU A 63 -2.72 11.23 -9.97
N ALA A 64 -2.04 11.32 -11.09
CA ALA A 64 -1.50 12.56 -11.63
C ALA A 64 -1.49 12.48 -13.15
N GLU A 65 -1.77 13.59 -13.82
CA GLU A 65 -1.75 13.67 -15.30
C GLU A 65 -2.61 12.60 -15.98
N GLY A 66 -3.72 12.20 -15.32
CA GLY A 66 -4.64 11.19 -15.84
C GLY A 66 -4.17 9.74 -15.73
N GLY A 67 -3.07 9.48 -15.01
CA GLY A 67 -2.51 8.15 -14.81
C GLY A 67 -2.32 7.78 -13.34
N VAL A 68 -2.21 6.50 -13.08
CA VAL A 68 -1.92 5.97 -11.73
C VAL A 68 -0.44 6.14 -11.43
N VAL A 69 -0.12 6.88 -10.38
CA VAL A 69 1.25 7.13 -9.93
C VAL A 69 1.57 6.49 -8.58
N GLY A 70 0.58 5.97 -7.89
CA GLY A 70 0.76 5.25 -6.64
C GLY A 70 -0.47 4.42 -6.28
N VAL A 71 -0.24 3.36 -5.52
CA VAL A 71 -1.29 2.46 -5.01
C VAL A 71 -0.95 2.06 -3.59
N LEU A 72 -1.95 2.04 -2.72
CA LEU A 72 -1.84 1.48 -1.37
C LEU A 72 -3.01 0.54 -1.15
N THR A 73 -2.72 -0.67 -0.66
CA THR A 73 -3.76 -1.61 -0.19
C THR A 73 -3.60 -1.86 1.30
N ALA A 74 -4.71 -1.99 2.00
CA ALA A 74 -4.74 -2.27 3.43
C ALA A 74 -5.82 -3.27 3.77
N SER A 75 -5.60 -4.03 4.84
CA SER A 75 -6.56 -4.97 5.40
C SER A 75 -7.03 -4.51 6.77
N TRP A 76 -8.30 -4.72 7.07
CA TRP A 76 -8.88 -4.52 8.40
C TRP A 76 -8.86 -5.86 9.13
N GLN A 77 -8.27 -5.89 10.32
CA GLN A 77 -8.05 -7.13 11.08
C GLN A 77 -8.52 -6.96 12.53
N ARG A 78 -8.85 -8.06 13.18
CA ARG A 78 -9.19 -8.08 14.61
C ARG A 78 -8.12 -8.81 15.39
N ALA A 79 -7.83 -8.29 16.58
CA ALA A 79 -6.96 -8.94 17.54
C ALA A 79 -7.40 -8.63 18.96
N ILE A 80 -7.16 -9.58 19.86
CA ILE A 80 -7.53 -9.40 21.28
C ILE A 80 -6.62 -8.38 21.96
N HIS A 81 -5.32 -8.39 21.61
CA HIS A 81 -4.33 -7.47 22.20
C HIS A 81 -4.45 -6.02 21.67
N VAL A 82 -5.16 -5.84 20.58
CA VAL A 82 -5.60 -4.52 20.10
C VAL A 82 -7.12 -4.58 20.07
N PRO A 83 -7.82 -4.18 21.14
CA PRO A 83 -9.25 -4.38 21.22
C PRO A 83 -9.99 -3.74 20.05
N GLY A 84 -10.66 -4.58 19.26
CA GLY A 84 -11.39 -4.15 18.07
C GLY A 84 -10.64 -4.43 16.78
N VAL A 85 -10.71 -3.48 15.84
CA VAL A 85 -10.12 -3.58 14.51
C VAL A 85 -8.84 -2.75 14.45
N TYR A 86 -7.81 -3.30 13.82
CA TYR A 86 -6.62 -2.57 13.42
C TYR A 86 -6.39 -2.72 11.92
N ALA A 87 -5.59 -1.86 11.34
CA ALA A 87 -5.29 -1.84 9.92
C ALA A 87 -3.86 -2.28 9.64
N THR A 88 -3.65 -3.01 8.55
CA THR A 88 -2.33 -3.37 8.06
C THR A 88 -2.18 -2.94 6.60
N ILE A 89 -1.17 -2.14 6.31
CA ILE A 89 -0.79 -1.86 4.92
C ILE A 89 -0.17 -3.13 4.34
N GLN A 90 -0.75 -3.63 3.25
CA GLN A 90 -0.26 -4.84 2.57
C GLN A 90 0.68 -4.50 1.42
N ASP A 91 0.32 -3.49 0.62
CA ASP A 91 1.10 -3.05 -0.52
C ASP A 91 1.17 -1.52 -0.53
N LEU A 92 2.34 -0.98 -0.87
CA LEU A 92 2.53 0.44 -1.14
C LEU A 92 3.54 0.57 -2.28
N TRP A 93 3.07 1.11 -3.40
CA TRP A 93 3.89 1.37 -4.57
C TRP A 93 3.72 2.80 -5.04
N VAL A 94 4.83 3.41 -5.43
CA VAL A 94 4.86 4.73 -6.08
C VAL A 94 5.72 4.61 -7.33
N ASP A 95 5.22 5.13 -8.44
CA ASP A 95 5.96 5.18 -9.71
C ASP A 95 7.32 5.85 -9.49
N ALA A 96 8.37 5.27 -10.08
CA ALA A 96 9.75 5.74 -9.90
C ALA A 96 9.92 7.22 -10.25
N ALA A 97 9.22 7.70 -11.29
CA ALA A 97 9.26 9.11 -11.70
C ALA A 97 8.60 10.05 -10.69
N TRP A 98 7.76 9.50 -9.80
CA TRP A 98 7.00 10.26 -8.81
C TRP A 98 7.51 10.09 -7.38
N ARG A 99 8.57 9.33 -7.18
CA ARG A 99 9.22 9.19 -5.87
C ARG A 99 9.82 10.53 -5.43
N SER A 100 9.83 10.76 -4.12
CA SER A 100 10.25 12.04 -3.50
C SER A 100 9.36 13.24 -3.82
N HIS A 101 8.14 13.01 -4.31
CA HIS A 101 7.12 14.03 -4.55
C HIS A 101 5.99 14.00 -3.52
N GLY A 102 6.12 13.22 -2.45
CA GLY A 102 5.14 13.15 -1.38
C GLY A 102 3.96 12.20 -1.64
N VAL A 103 3.94 11.48 -2.75
CA VAL A 103 2.82 10.56 -3.11
C VAL A 103 2.62 9.46 -2.06
N GLY A 104 3.70 8.83 -1.62
CA GLY A 104 3.64 7.80 -0.59
C GLY A 104 3.08 8.32 0.74
N ALA A 105 3.51 9.50 1.16
CA ALA A 105 3.02 10.16 2.37
C ALA A 105 1.52 10.50 2.25
N GLU A 106 1.06 10.98 1.10
CA GLU A 106 -0.36 11.26 0.86
C GLU A 106 -1.21 9.99 0.95
N LEU A 107 -0.73 8.88 0.39
CA LEU A 107 -1.42 7.58 0.48
C LEU A 107 -1.49 7.08 1.94
N VAL A 108 -0.41 7.18 2.68
CA VAL A 108 -0.37 6.79 4.11
C VAL A 108 -1.33 7.65 4.93
N GLU A 109 -1.36 8.97 4.72
CA GLU A 109 -2.30 9.86 5.40
C GLU A 109 -3.76 9.55 5.05
N ALA A 110 -4.04 9.21 3.79
CA ALA A 110 -5.38 8.84 3.37
C ALA A 110 -5.86 7.55 4.04
N ILE A 111 -5.04 6.51 4.12
CA ILE A 111 -5.43 5.28 4.82
C ILE A 111 -5.53 5.50 6.34
N ALA A 112 -4.67 6.32 6.92
CA ALA A 112 -4.77 6.68 8.33
C ALA A 112 -6.10 7.39 8.63
N SER A 113 -6.52 8.30 7.78
CA SER A 113 -7.82 8.99 7.90
C SER A 113 -9.00 8.03 7.79
N GLN A 114 -8.96 7.09 6.85
CA GLN A 114 -9.99 6.06 6.73
C GLN A 114 -10.06 5.18 7.99
N ALA A 115 -8.91 4.78 8.51
CA ALA A 115 -8.81 3.99 9.74
C ALA A 115 -9.42 4.75 10.93
N GLN A 116 -9.08 6.00 11.11
CA GLN A 116 -9.63 6.85 12.16
C GLN A 116 -11.15 7.01 12.04
N ALA A 117 -11.67 7.20 10.83
CA ALA A 117 -13.11 7.29 10.59
C ALA A 117 -13.85 5.99 10.95
N ARG A 118 -13.18 4.85 10.93
CA ARG A 118 -13.69 3.54 11.36
C ARG A 118 -13.53 3.28 12.85
N GLY A 119 -12.95 4.21 13.60
CA GLY A 119 -12.62 4.03 15.02
C GLY A 119 -11.38 3.16 15.23
N VAL A 120 -10.56 2.94 14.21
CA VAL A 120 -9.31 2.19 14.28
C VAL A 120 -8.22 3.09 14.83
N SER A 121 -7.50 2.61 15.84
CA SER A 121 -6.44 3.38 16.52
C SER A 121 -5.03 2.93 16.16
N ARG A 122 -4.88 1.89 15.34
CA ARG A 122 -3.59 1.28 15.03
C ARG A 122 -3.47 0.94 13.55
N LEU A 123 -2.38 1.41 12.94
CA LEU A 123 -2.01 1.11 11.56
C LEU A 123 -0.61 0.47 11.59
N GLU A 124 -0.49 -0.72 11.02
CA GLU A 124 0.77 -1.47 10.95
C GLU A 124 1.21 -1.65 9.51
N VAL A 125 2.50 -1.89 9.32
CA VAL A 125 3.10 -2.29 8.04
C VAL A 125 4.22 -3.29 8.27
N GLY A 126 4.31 -4.30 7.42
CA GLY A 126 5.45 -5.21 7.40
C GLY A 126 6.55 -4.65 6.50
N LEU A 127 7.76 -4.54 7.03
CA LEU A 127 8.91 -4.13 6.23
C LEU A 127 9.35 -5.25 5.27
N PRO A 128 9.96 -4.92 4.13
CA PRO A 128 10.64 -5.88 3.27
C PRO A 128 11.75 -6.63 4.02
N ARG A 129 12.28 -7.68 3.38
CA ARG A 129 13.41 -8.44 3.94
C ARG A 129 14.63 -7.53 4.14
N GLU A 130 15.44 -7.83 5.15
CA GLU A 130 16.66 -7.08 5.47
C GLU A 130 17.65 -7.05 4.30
N THR A 131 17.60 -8.04 3.41
CA THR A 131 18.43 -8.13 2.19
C THR A 131 17.95 -7.27 1.04
N PHE A 132 16.76 -6.64 1.16
CA PHE A 132 16.24 -5.73 0.13
C PHE A 132 17.13 -4.50 0.02
N ALA A 133 17.58 -4.16 -1.20
CA ALA A 133 18.56 -3.10 -1.43
C ALA A 133 18.10 -1.72 -0.91
N ALA A 134 16.81 -1.41 -1.01
CA ALA A 134 16.22 -0.15 -0.57
C ALA A 134 15.62 -0.21 0.84
N ILE A 135 15.97 -1.22 1.66
CA ILE A 135 15.39 -1.38 2.99
C ILE A 135 15.58 -0.16 3.89
N ALA A 136 16.75 0.44 3.87
CA ALA A 136 17.04 1.60 4.72
C ALA A 136 16.18 2.81 4.36
N SER A 137 15.99 3.10 3.06
CA SER A 137 15.13 4.20 2.61
C SER A 137 13.66 3.93 2.86
N THR A 138 13.22 2.68 2.72
CA THR A 138 11.86 2.24 3.02
C THR A 138 11.56 2.41 4.51
N GLN A 139 12.45 1.95 5.37
CA GLN A 139 12.35 2.09 6.81
C GLN A 139 12.28 3.57 7.23
N SER A 140 13.19 4.39 6.70
CA SER A 140 13.20 5.84 6.95
C SER A 140 11.90 6.52 6.50
N PHE A 141 11.32 6.09 5.37
CA PHE A 141 10.03 6.58 4.89
C PHE A 141 8.93 6.34 5.93
N TYR A 142 8.81 5.11 6.44
CA TYR A 142 7.78 4.80 7.44
C TYR A 142 8.03 5.53 8.76
N GLU A 143 9.26 5.62 9.22
CA GLU A 143 9.61 6.37 10.43
C GLU A 143 9.21 7.85 10.31
N ARG A 144 9.50 8.49 9.17
CA ARG A 144 9.09 9.88 8.92
C ARG A 144 7.56 10.05 8.87
N ASN A 145 6.83 8.99 8.57
CA ASN A 145 5.37 8.98 8.54
C ASN A 145 4.73 8.45 9.84
N GLY A 146 5.48 8.46 10.94
CA GLY A 146 4.95 8.18 12.26
C GLY A 146 4.97 6.73 12.69
N PHE A 147 5.58 5.83 11.92
CA PHE A 147 5.72 4.42 12.29
C PHE A 147 6.94 4.20 13.17
N GLU A 148 6.82 3.29 14.13
CA GLU A 148 7.91 2.83 14.98
C GLU A 148 8.07 1.33 14.86
N HIS A 149 9.26 0.81 15.15
CA HIS A 149 9.52 -0.63 15.08
C HIS A 149 8.70 -1.39 16.09
N LEU A 150 8.04 -2.45 15.64
CA LEU A 150 7.22 -3.32 16.47
C LEU A 150 7.87 -4.69 16.72
N GLY A 151 8.68 -5.17 15.77
CA GLY A 151 9.34 -6.46 15.82
C GLY A 151 9.37 -7.15 14.45
N PRO A 152 10.19 -8.18 14.30
CA PRO A 152 10.27 -8.91 13.04
C PRO A 152 9.05 -9.83 12.83
N ARG A 153 8.76 -10.11 11.55
CA ARG A 153 7.71 -11.04 11.14
C ARG A 153 8.33 -12.34 10.64
N MET A 154 7.62 -13.44 10.85
CA MET A 154 8.00 -14.76 10.34
C MET A 154 6.88 -15.31 9.46
N ARG A 155 7.25 -16.12 8.46
CA ARG A 155 6.33 -16.75 7.53
C ARG A 155 6.59 -18.24 7.42
N ARG A 156 5.53 -19.03 7.41
CA ARG A 156 5.56 -20.44 7.03
C ARG A 156 4.61 -20.64 5.84
N LEU A 157 5.12 -21.14 4.73
CA LEU A 157 4.29 -21.50 3.58
C LEU A 157 3.62 -22.85 3.84
N LEU A 158 2.33 -22.96 3.55
CA LEU A 158 1.52 -24.15 3.87
C LEU A 158 1.26 -25.02 2.64
N ASP A 159 1.51 -24.50 1.45
CA ASP A 159 1.34 -25.16 0.16
C ASP A 159 2.62 -25.81 -0.39
N GLY A 160 3.71 -25.77 0.37
CA GLY A 160 5.00 -26.32 -0.03
C GLY A 160 5.77 -25.48 -1.07
N SER A 161 5.31 -24.25 -1.35
CA SER A 161 5.96 -23.34 -2.32
C SER A 161 7.12 -22.55 -1.71
#